data_97235876429be71d56ff93dc003a1c4a
#
_entry.id   97235876429be71d56ff93dc003a1c4a
#
_cell.length_a   1.000
_cell.length_b   1.000
_cell.length_c   1.000
_cell.angle_alpha   90.00
_cell.angle_beta   90.00
_cell.angle_gamma   90.00
#
_symmetry.space_group_name_H-M   'P 1'
#
loop_
_entity.id
_entity.type
_entity.pdbx_description
1 polymer ?
#
loop_
_entity_poly.entity_id
_entity_poly.type
_entity_poly.pdbx_seq_one_letter_code
_entity_poly.pdbx_strand_id
1 'polypeptide(L)'
;MENKVCTQCGELKSINDFYKKKGFNNPQSKCKSCFNKYCVDRWVNKKISYIIYKGSECVDCGLSYPKEPYVIFDFHHRDPNVKEFDWSKLRLKSESKIKEEIDKCDLLCSNCHRKKHFLL
;
A
#
# COMPACT_ATOMS: atom_id res chain seq x y z
N MET A 1 3.04 -33.08 -16.42
CA MET A 1 2.57 -31.78 -15.93
C MET A 1 3.13 -30.68 -16.78
N GLU A 2 2.29 -29.72 -17.09
CA GLU A 2 2.71 -28.57 -17.88
C GLU A 2 3.56 -27.62 -17.05
N ASN A 3 4.56 -27.06 -17.70
CA ASN A 3 5.43 -26.05 -17.09
C ASN A 3 5.33 -24.75 -17.92
N LYS A 4 5.69 -23.65 -17.28
CA LYS A 4 5.64 -22.33 -17.92
C LYS A 4 6.82 -21.49 -17.41
N VAL A 5 7.39 -20.68 -18.29
CA VAL A 5 8.45 -19.74 -17.91
C VAL A 5 7.82 -18.46 -17.38
N CYS A 6 8.20 -18.05 -16.17
CA CYS A 6 7.80 -16.76 -15.60
C CYS A 6 8.49 -15.63 -16.39
N THR A 7 7.72 -14.66 -16.85
CA THR A 7 8.28 -13.54 -17.61
C THR A 7 9.10 -12.58 -16.77
N GLN A 8 8.97 -12.64 -15.46
CA GLN A 8 9.67 -11.74 -14.55
C GLN A 8 11.00 -12.33 -14.07
N CYS A 9 10.99 -13.54 -13.50
CA CYS A 9 12.23 -14.17 -12.98
C CYS A 9 12.90 -15.09 -13.99
N GLY A 10 12.23 -15.45 -15.08
CA GLY A 10 12.80 -16.29 -16.13
C GLY A 10 12.88 -17.78 -15.80
N GLU A 11 12.40 -18.18 -14.63
CA GLU A 11 12.44 -19.58 -14.22
C GLU A 11 11.31 -20.40 -14.82
N LEU A 12 11.64 -21.67 -15.18
CA LEU A 12 10.65 -22.64 -15.60
C LEU A 12 10.01 -23.24 -14.34
N LYS A 13 8.71 -23.09 -14.19
CA LYS A 13 7.95 -23.53 -13.02
C LYS A 13 6.72 -24.32 -13.44
N SER A 14 6.22 -25.14 -12.51
CA SER A 14 4.93 -25.81 -12.71
C SER A 14 3.84 -24.78 -12.97
N ILE A 15 2.90 -25.12 -13.83
CA ILE A 15 1.75 -24.23 -14.14
C ILE A 15 0.95 -23.93 -12.86
N ASN A 16 1.02 -24.79 -11.83
CA ASN A 16 0.36 -24.57 -10.54
C ASN A 16 1.01 -23.44 -9.72
N ASP A 17 2.22 -23.01 -10.10
CA ASP A 17 2.92 -21.88 -9.47
C ASP A 17 2.50 -20.52 -10.05
N PHE A 18 1.46 -20.49 -10.86
CA PHE A 18 0.92 -19.29 -11.47
C PHE A 18 -0.56 -19.14 -11.10
N TYR A 19 -0.97 -17.90 -10.80
CA TYR A 19 -2.39 -17.60 -10.62
C TYR A 19 -3.07 -17.63 -11.98
N LYS A 20 -4.34 -18.00 -11.98
CA LYS A 20 -5.17 -17.94 -13.19
C LYS A 20 -5.75 -16.54 -13.34
N LYS A 21 -5.88 -16.07 -14.56
CA LYS A 21 -6.56 -14.81 -14.85
C LYS A 21 -8.04 -14.95 -14.46
N LYS A 22 -8.58 -13.93 -13.83
CA LYS A 22 -9.99 -13.92 -13.41
C LYS A 22 -10.91 -14.18 -14.60
N GLY A 23 -11.76 -15.20 -14.46
CA GLY A 23 -12.70 -15.59 -15.52
C GLY A 23 -12.09 -16.44 -16.64
N PHE A 24 -10.81 -16.81 -16.54
CA PHE A 24 -10.11 -17.60 -17.55
C PHE A 24 -9.36 -18.76 -16.90
N ASN A 25 -9.15 -19.83 -17.69
CA ASN A 25 -8.35 -20.97 -17.23
C ASN A 25 -6.85 -20.78 -17.50
N ASN A 26 -6.47 -19.70 -18.19
CA ASN A 26 -5.08 -19.45 -18.55
C ASN A 26 -4.29 -18.87 -17.35
N PRO A 27 -3.08 -19.38 -17.11
CA PRO A 27 -2.23 -18.82 -16.07
C PRO A 27 -1.72 -17.44 -16.45
N GLN A 28 -1.42 -16.62 -15.42
CA GLN A 28 -0.80 -15.31 -15.62
C GLN A 28 0.65 -15.47 -16.09
N SER A 29 1.22 -14.40 -16.63
CA SER A 29 2.60 -14.40 -17.14
C SER A 29 3.65 -14.45 -16.03
N LYS A 30 3.33 -13.95 -14.83
CA LYS A 30 4.23 -13.98 -13.67
C LYS A 30 3.89 -15.13 -12.74
N CYS A 31 4.91 -15.79 -12.16
CA CYS A 31 4.67 -16.79 -11.13
C CYS A 31 4.09 -16.12 -9.86
N LYS A 32 3.53 -16.93 -8.97
CA LYS A 32 2.86 -16.43 -7.76
C LYS A 32 3.76 -15.54 -6.91
N SER A 33 5.02 -15.93 -6.69
CA SER A 33 5.94 -15.15 -5.87
C SER A 33 6.27 -13.80 -6.53
N CYS A 34 6.51 -13.76 -7.84
CA CYS A 34 6.76 -12.51 -8.56
C CYS A 34 5.52 -11.61 -8.60
N PHE A 35 4.35 -12.20 -8.79
CA PHE A 35 3.09 -11.45 -8.79
C PHE A 35 2.81 -10.85 -7.41
N ASN A 36 3.00 -11.62 -6.34
CA ASN A 36 2.79 -11.14 -4.97
C ASN A 36 3.75 -9.99 -4.63
N LYS A 37 5.02 -10.13 -5.03
CA LYS A 37 6.00 -9.05 -4.86
C LYS A 37 5.60 -7.80 -5.62
N TYR A 38 5.14 -7.95 -6.85
CA TYR A 38 4.65 -6.84 -7.67
C TYR A 38 3.51 -6.10 -6.96
N CYS A 39 2.55 -6.82 -6.41
CA CYS A 39 1.42 -6.23 -5.68
C CYS A 39 1.88 -5.47 -4.43
N VAL A 40 2.79 -6.06 -3.64
CA VAL A 40 3.33 -5.42 -2.44
C VAL A 40 4.10 -4.15 -2.81
N ASP A 41 4.99 -4.21 -3.81
CA ASP A 41 5.76 -3.06 -4.26
C ASP A 41 4.85 -1.93 -4.75
N ARG A 42 3.77 -2.28 -5.44
CA ARG A 42 2.78 -1.31 -5.93
C ARG A 42 2.07 -0.60 -4.77
N TRP A 43 1.69 -1.34 -3.74
CA TRP A 43 1.03 -0.76 -2.55
C TRP A 43 1.98 0.10 -1.75
N VAL A 44 3.24 -0.32 -1.58
CA VAL A 44 4.29 0.43 -0.90
C VAL A 44 4.55 1.76 -1.62
N ASN A 45 4.72 1.72 -2.93
CA ASN A 45 4.96 2.91 -3.74
C ASN A 45 3.78 3.87 -3.68
N LYS A 46 2.56 3.36 -3.65
CA LYS A 46 1.35 4.16 -3.50
C LYS A 46 1.33 4.87 -2.15
N LYS A 47 1.62 4.16 -1.06
CA LYS A 47 1.71 4.74 0.28
C LYS A 47 2.77 5.84 0.33
N ILE A 48 3.96 5.58 -0.21
CA ILE A 48 5.06 6.54 -0.25
C ILE A 48 4.63 7.81 -1.00
N SER A 49 3.94 7.66 -2.14
CA SER A 49 3.50 8.81 -2.91
C SER A 49 2.56 9.71 -2.11
N TYR A 50 1.70 9.15 -1.28
CA TYR A 50 0.79 9.94 -0.43
C TYR A 50 1.48 10.48 0.82
N ILE A 51 2.51 9.82 1.33
CA ILE A 51 3.38 10.39 2.36
C ILE A 51 4.02 11.68 1.84
N ILE A 52 4.57 11.64 0.63
CA ILE A 52 5.16 12.81 -0.04
C ILE A 52 4.11 13.89 -0.28
N TYR A 53 2.93 13.50 -0.75
CA TYR A 53 1.80 14.41 -0.97
C TYR A 53 1.43 15.17 0.31
N LYS A 54 1.53 14.53 1.47
CA LYS A 54 1.22 15.13 2.77
C LYS A 54 2.40 15.89 3.38
N GLY A 55 3.49 16.07 2.64
CA GLY A 55 4.63 16.88 3.08
C GLY A 55 5.81 16.10 3.65
N SER A 56 5.77 14.77 3.62
CA SER A 56 6.87 13.87 4.03
C SER A 56 7.28 13.96 5.50
N GLU A 57 6.51 14.64 6.36
CA GLU A 57 6.86 14.84 7.77
C GLU A 57 5.67 14.55 8.68
N CYS A 58 5.95 13.95 9.85
CA CYS A 58 4.97 13.90 10.92
C CYS A 58 4.64 15.33 11.37
N VAL A 59 3.36 15.70 11.38
CA VAL A 59 2.95 17.06 11.72
C VAL A 59 3.19 17.40 13.19
N ASP A 60 3.32 16.40 14.06
CA ASP A 60 3.51 16.62 15.50
C ASP A 60 4.97 16.64 15.94
N CYS A 61 5.83 15.75 15.39
CA CYS A 61 7.21 15.64 15.85
C CYS A 61 8.27 15.91 14.78
N GLY A 62 7.87 16.02 13.52
CA GLY A 62 8.79 16.36 12.44
C GLY A 62 9.66 15.23 11.90
N LEU A 63 9.47 13.97 12.35
CA LEU A 63 10.13 12.83 11.72
C LEU A 63 9.78 12.80 10.24
N SER A 64 10.79 12.61 9.38
CA SER A 64 10.60 12.79 7.93
C SER A 64 10.98 11.55 7.14
N TYR A 65 10.29 11.38 6.02
CA TYR A 65 10.62 10.40 4.98
C TYR A 65 11.50 11.13 3.93
N PRO A 66 12.54 10.52 3.36
CA PRO A 66 12.97 9.12 3.49
C PRO A 66 13.99 8.84 4.61
N LYS A 67 14.30 9.82 5.44
CA LYS A 67 15.23 9.65 6.56
C LYS A 67 14.75 8.54 7.49
N GLU A 68 13.44 8.49 7.75
CA GLU A 68 12.78 7.39 8.44
C GLU A 68 12.02 6.52 7.44
N PRO A 69 11.87 5.20 7.70
CA PRO A 69 11.19 4.31 6.76
C PRO A 69 9.69 4.60 6.65
N TYR A 70 9.13 4.32 5.48
CA TYR A 70 7.71 4.58 5.21
C TYR A 70 6.77 3.88 6.22
N VAL A 71 7.19 2.75 6.79
CA VAL A 71 6.33 1.91 7.65
C VAL A 71 5.92 2.61 8.94
N ILE A 72 6.68 3.62 9.40
CA ILE A 72 6.36 4.33 10.64
C ILE A 72 5.34 5.45 10.45
N PHE A 73 4.95 5.76 9.22
CA PHE A 73 4.02 6.84 8.92
C PHE A 73 2.60 6.31 8.73
N ASP A 74 1.65 6.99 9.36
CA ASP A 74 0.23 6.66 9.29
C ASP A 74 -0.58 7.88 8.86
N PHE A 75 -1.73 7.64 8.23
CA PHE A 75 -2.70 8.69 7.89
C PHE A 75 -3.78 8.70 8.97
N HIS A 76 -3.78 9.74 9.78
CA HIS A 76 -4.71 9.89 10.90
C HIS A 76 -5.84 10.84 10.55
N HIS A 77 -7.07 10.37 10.57
CA HIS A 77 -8.24 11.20 10.33
C HIS A 77 -8.40 12.22 11.47
N ARG A 78 -8.44 13.51 11.12
CA ARG A 78 -8.64 14.58 12.09
C ARG A 78 -9.98 14.46 12.80
N ASP A 79 -11.01 14.05 12.06
CA ASP A 79 -12.34 13.80 12.59
C ASP A 79 -12.72 12.35 12.28
N PRO A 80 -12.79 11.45 13.28
CA PRO A 80 -13.12 10.04 13.04
C PRO A 80 -14.53 9.84 12.48
N ASN A 81 -15.44 10.82 12.65
CA ASN A 81 -16.81 10.70 12.15
C ASN A 81 -16.90 10.84 10.63
N VAL A 82 -15.90 11.41 9.97
CA VAL A 82 -15.85 11.54 8.51
C VAL A 82 -15.00 10.47 7.84
N LYS A 83 -14.46 9.54 8.61
CA LYS A 83 -13.65 8.44 8.10
C LYS A 83 -14.53 7.45 7.35
N GLU A 84 -14.26 7.27 6.06
CA GLU A 84 -14.97 6.28 5.24
C GLU A 84 -14.19 4.97 5.10
N PHE A 85 -12.85 5.06 4.98
CA PHE A 85 -12.01 3.90 4.69
C PHE A 85 -10.72 3.91 5.50
N ASP A 86 -10.27 2.71 5.93
CA ASP A 86 -8.91 2.47 6.39
C ASP A 86 -7.98 2.34 5.19
N TRP A 87 -6.68 2.55 5.39
CA TRP A 87 -5.70 2.45 4.31
C TRP A 87 -5.75 1.11 3.59
N SER A 88 -5.97 0.01 4.31
CA SER A 88 -6.05 -1.32 3.71
C SER A 88 -7.11 -1.45 2.64
N LYS A 89 -8.22 -0.69 2.77
CA LYS A 89 -9.31 -0.65 1.78
C LYS A 89 -9.12 0.52 0.81
N LEU A 90 -8.65 1.64 1.32
CA LEU A 90 -8.50 2.87 0.55
C LEU A 90 -7.53 2.70 -0.63
N ARG A 91 -6.44 1.98 -0.43
CA ARG A 91 -5.43 1.73 -1.48
C ARG A 91 -5.98 1.05 -2.72
N LEU A 92 -7.16 0.42 -2.62
CA LEU A 92 -7.82 -0.27 -3.73
C LEU A 92 -8.78 0.64 -4.51
N LYS A 93 -8.99 1.87 -4.05
CA LYS A 93 -9.90 2.82 -4.68
C LYS A 93 -9.20 3.62 -5.78
N SER A 94 -9.96 4.40 -6.54
CA SER A 94 -9.41 5.31 -7.55
C SER A 94 -8.55 6.40 -6.90
N GLU A 95 -7.63 6.97 -7.68
CA GLU A 95 -6.74 8.03 -7.20
C GLU A 95 -7.49 9.22 -6.62
N SER A 96 -8.56 9.65 -7.28
CA SER A 96 -9.38 10.77 -6.80
C SER A 96 -10.03 10.47 -5.44
N LYS A 97 -10.50 9.24 -5.26
CA LYS A 97 -11.10 8.80 -3.99
C LYS A 97 -10.06 8.73 -2.87
N ILE A 98 -8.87 8.24 -3.19
CA ILE A 98 -7.76 8.17 -2.22
C ILE A 98 -7.37 9.58 -1.78
N LYS A 99 -7.18 10.52 -2.70
CA LYS A 99 -6.83 11.90 -2.39
C LYS A 99 -7.89 12.57 -1.52
N GLU A 100 -9.16 12.37 -1.85
CA GLU A 100 -10.27 12.88 -1.08
C GLU A 100 -10.20 12.44 0.38
N GLU A 101 -9.92 11.15 0.60
CA GLU A 101 -9.82 10.60 1.95
C GLU A 101 -8.54 11.05 2.66
N ILE A 102 -7.40 11.08 1.95
CA ILE A 102 -6.11 11.52 2.50
C ILE A 102 -6.15 13.00 2.91
N ASP A 103 -6.90 13.83 2.19
CA ASP A 103 -7.06 15.25 2.53
C ASP A 103 -7.73 15.47 3.89
N LYS A 104 -8.48 14.47 4.37
CA LYS A 104 -9.10 14.49 5.70
C LYS A 104 -8.13 14.08 6.82
N CYS A 105 -6.91 13.69 6.47
CA CYS A 105 -5.94 13.10 7.40
C CYS A 105 -4.74 14.01 7.64
N ASP A 106 -4.11 13.84 8.80
CA ASP A 106 -2.77 14.33 9.08
C ASP A 106 -1.78 13.18 8.95
N LEU A 107 -0.57 13.46 8.48
CA LEU A 107 0.50 12.48 8.45
C LEU A 107 1.16 12.44 9.83
N LEU A 108 1.12 11.30 10.49
CA LEU A 108 1.69 11.10 11.81
C LEU A 108 2.64 9.91 11.80
N CYS A 109 3.72 9.99 12.57
CA CYS A 109 4.50 8.79 12.86
C CYS A 109 3.72 7.90 13.84
N SER A 110 4.09 6.62 13.93
CA SER A 110 3.39 5.64 14.76
C SER A 110 3.27 6.08 16.22
N ASN A 111 4.32 6.69 16.77
CA ASN A 111 4.32 7.16 18.15
C ASN A 111 3.32 8.30 18.38
N CYS A 112 3.34 9.31 17.51
CA CYS A 112 2.41 10.44 17.60
C CYS A 112 0.97 10.00 17.34
N HIS A 113 0.76 9.04 16.43
CA HIS A 113 -0.55 8.47 16.15
C HIS A 113 -1.12 7.77 17.39
N ARG A 114 -0.30 6.96 18.08
CA ARG A 114 -0.70 6.29 19.31
C ARG A 114 -0.99 7.28 20.43
N LYS A 115 -0.18 8.34 20.56
CA LYS A 115 -0.41 9.39 21.54
C LYS A 115 -1.75 10.09 21.32
N LYS A 116 -2.11 10.37 20.07
CA LYS A 116 -3.41 10.96 19.74
C LYS A 116 -4.57 10.09 20.21
N HIS A 117 -4.50 8.80 19.96
CA HIS A 117 -5.53 7.86 20.39
C HIS A 117 -5.58 7.72 21.91
N PHE A 118 -4.45 7.76 22.56
CA PHE A 118 -4.36 7.67 24.02
C PHE A 118 -4.98 8.89 24.70
N LEU A 119 -4.82 10.09 24.13
CA LEU A 119 -5.31 11.34 24.69
C LEU A 119 -6.79 11.60 24.40
N LEU A 120 -7.38 10.80 23.54
CA LEU A 120 -8.82 10.84 23.29
C LEU A 120 -9.53 9.92 24.29
#